data_a71af89f46d5bd6359c6785743932d0f
#
_entry.id   a71af89f46d5bd6359c6785743932d0f
#
_cell.length_a   1.000
_cell.length_b   1.000
_cell.length_c   1.000
_cell.angle_alpha   90.00
_cell.angle_beta   90.00
_cell.angle_gamma   90.00
#
_symmetry.space_group_name_H-M   'P 1'
#
loop_
_entity.id
_entity.type
_entity.pdbx_description
1 polymer ?
#
loop_
_entity_poly.entity_id
_entity_poly.type
_entity_poly.pdbx_seq_one_letter_code
_entity_poly.pdbx_strand_id
1 'polypeptide(L)'
;GRKGSLFGIDLDLTPYRHIVLYIFSGLTLITVLISLFAPAVGNFEKDLVAKGLSQAQTKMKLTRTNAENSQATSFGVNKGVVILGDSVALRSKDQIESSIDNVAIDAVVSRNLSTINDLLKDYADSNALAKDVVIAGGVNEIDDYKGVINKIIKNLPKGHHIIFVTPYNGSKSGSKAVSLVQLRKYELEMAKKYDFVTVADWYQVAKENISIWNGTDGVHFGSDSDSINRGAKLYTNTIKEAIAKANQKP
;
A
#
# COMPACT_ATOMS: atom_id res chain seq x y z
N GLY A 1 -58.60 5.27 6.37
CA GLY A 1 -57.25 5.55 6.79
C GLY A 1 -56.62 4.30 7.36
N ARG A 2 -55.51 3.83 6.81
CA ARG A 2 -54.70 2.76 7.40
C ARG A 2 -53.87 3.37 8.53
N LYS A 3 -54.14 2.98 9.77
CA LYS A 3 -53.28 3.28 10.92
C LYS A 3 -52.03 2.38 10.83
N GLY A 4 -50.88 2.99 10.78
CA GLY A 4 -49.59 2.26 10.87
C GLY A 4 -49.08 2.33 12.30
N SER A 5 -48.81 1.18 12.91
CA SER A 5 -48.12 1.11 14.21
C SER A 5 -46.61 0.96 13.97
N LEU A 6 -45.84 1.88 14.52
CA LEU A 6 -44.39 1.78 14.58
C LEU A 6 -43.98 1.72 16.05
N PHE A 7 -43.32 0.64 16.48
CA PHE A 7 -42.91 0.42 17.89
C PHE A 7 -44.06 0.42 18.93
N GLY A 8 -45.30 -0.01 18.54
CA GLY A 8 -46.40 -0.09 19.45
C GLY A 8 -47.11 1.25 19.76
N ILE A 9 -46.77 2.32 19.06
CA ILE A 9 -47.41 3.64 19.16
C ILE A 9 -48.30 3.83 17.95
N ASP A 10 -49.62 4.04 18.21
CA ASP A 10 -50.59 4.40 17.17
C ASP A 10 -50.39 5.85 16.75
N LEU A 11 -49.69 6.05 15.62
CA LEU A 11 -49.48 7.38 15.05
C LEU A 11 -50.52 7.68 13.98
N ASP A 12 -51.43 8.61 14.27
CA ASP A 12 -52.33 9.18 13.25
C ASP A 12 -51.59 10.29 12.46
N LEU A 13 -51.03 9.90 11.36
CA LEU A 13 -50.29 10.82 10.45
C LEU A 13 -51.22 11.57 9.48
N THR A 14 -52.53 11.37 9.57
CA THR A 14 -53.49 11.98 8.66
C THR A 14 -53.41 13.52 8.61
N PRO A 15 -53.29 14.24 9.75
CA PRO A 15 -53.15 15.70 9.73
C PRO A 15 -51.81 16.19 9.18
N TYR A 16 -50.77 15.35 9.21
CA TYR A 16 -49.42 15.71 8.77
C TYR A 16 -49.03 15.13 7.39
N ARG A 17 -49.98 14.54 6.71
CA ARG A 17 -49.77 13.84 5.44
C ARG A 17 -48.99 14.66 4.40
N HIS A 18 -49.27 15.95 4.28
CA HIS A 18 -48.58 16.83 3.34
C HIS A 18 -47.17 17.13 3.81
N ILE A 19 -46.96 17.31 5.12
CA ILE A 19 -45.61 17.57 5.68
C ILE A 19 -44.72 16.32 5.48
N VAL A 20 -45.24 15.13 5.76
CA VAL A 20 -44.56 13.86 5.54
C VAL A 20 -44.20 13.70 4.05
N LEU A 21 -45.14 14.01 3.16
CA LEU A 21 -44.88 13.95 1.70
C LEU A 21 -43.78 14.91 1.26
N TYR A 22 -43.76 16.15 1.75
CA TYR A 22 -42.71 17.11 1.44
C TYR A 22 -41.36 16.70 2.01
N ILE A 23 -41.30 16.15 3.21
CA ILE A 23 -40.07 15.61 3.81
C ILE A 23 -39.50 14.46 2.95
N PHE A 24 -40.37 13.50 2.57
CA PHE A 24 -39.99 12.39 1.72
C PHE A 24 -39.51 12.87 0.33
N SER A 25 -40.24 13.80 -0.28
CA SER A 25 -39.85 14.37 -1.59
C SER A 25 -38.51 15.13 -1.49
N GLY A 26 -38.32 15.88 -0.41
CA GLY A 26 -37.06 16.59 -0.16
C GLY A 26 -35.88 15.63 0.04
N LEU A 27 -36.05 14.59 0.85
CA LEU A 27 -35.03 13.55 1.07
C LEU A 27 -34.69 12.81 -0.25
N THR A 28 -35.73 12.46 -1.02
CA THR A 28 -35.53 11.81 -2.33
C THR A 28 -34.75 12.71 -3.29
N LEU A 29 -35.10 14.00 -3.35
CA LEU A 29 -34.39 14.96 -4.18
C LEU A 29 -32.93 15.11 -3.77
N ILE A 30 -32.66 15.20 -2.45
CA ILE A 30 -31.31 15.27 -1.89
C ILE A 30 -30.53 14.00 -2.24
N THR A 31 -31.14 12.82 -2.12
CA THR A 31 -30.50 11.55 -2.46
C THR A 31 -30.16 11.48 -3.95
N VAL A 32 -31.07 11.91 -4.81
CA VAL A 32 -30.81 11.99 -6.26
C VAL A 32 -29.69 12.98 -6.58
N LEU A 33 -29.69 14.16 -5.96
CA LEU A 33 -28.62 15.14 -6.14
C LEU A 33 -27.27 14.57 -5.66
N ILE A 34 -27.23 13.96 -4.47
CA ILE A 34 -25.99 13.31 -3.98
C ILE A 34 -25.53 12.23 -4.96
N SER A 35 -26.45 11.43 -5.51
CA SER A 35 -26.11 10.37 -6.46
C SER A 35 -25.60 10.91 -7.80
N LEU A 36 -26.11 12.07 -8.24
CA LEU A 36 -25.66 12.73 -9.48
C LEU A 36 -24.29 13.40 -9.32
N PHE A 37 -23.97 13.86 -8.11
CA PHE A 37 -22.69 14.51 -7.78
C PHE A 37 -21.75 13.60 -6.99
N ALA A 38 -22.18 12.39 -6.63
CA ALA A 38 -21.26 11.38 -6.07
C ALA A 38 -20.16 11.13 -7.10
N PRO A 39 -18.90 11.31 -6.72
CA PRO A 39 -17.81 11.01 -7.65
C PRO A 39 -17.97 9.56 -8.06
N ALA A 40 -18.05 9.30 -9.37
CA ALA A 40 -17.94 7.95 -9.87
C ALA A 40 -16.70 7.33 -9.22
N VAL A 41 -16.83 6.09 -8.74
CA VAL A 41 -15.67 5.33 -8.21
C VAL A 41 -14.54 5.56 -9.18
N GLY A 42 -13.53 6.31 -8.73
CA GLY A 42 -12.51 6.85 -9.62
C GLY A 42 -11.78 5.69 -10.33
N ASN A 43 -11.23 5.93 -11.50
CA ASN A 43 -10.46 4.92 -12.21
C ASN A 43 -9.37 4.31 -11.33
N PHE A 44 -8.83 5.12 -10.41
CA PHE A 44 -7.86 4.68 -9.40
C PHE A 44 -8.43 3.60 -8.47
N GLU A 45 -9.64 3.79 -7.92
CA GLU A 45 -10.25 2.81 -7.02
C GLU A 45 -10.59 1.51 -7.75
N LYS A 46 -11.10 1.60 -8.99
CA LYS A 46 -11.34 0.43 -9.84
C LYS A 46 -10.05 -0.31 -10.15
N ASP A 47 -9.01 0.43 -10.49
CA ASP A 47 -7.67 -0.10 -10.75
C ASP A 47 -7.08 -0.78 -9.51
N LEU A 48 -7.23 -0.17 -8.32
CA LEU A 48 -6.79 -0.78 -7.06
C LEU A 48 -7.54 -2.08 -6.74
N VAL A 49 -8.86 -2.13 -6.95
CA VAL A 49 -9.65 -3.35 -6.72
C VAL A 49 -9.23 -4.45 -7.70
N ALA A 50 -9.09 -4.14 -8.99
CA ALA A 50 -8.64 -5.11 -9.98
C ALA A 50 -7.23 -5.64 -9.66
N LYS A 51 -6.31 -4.76 -9.26
CA LYS A 51 -4.95 -5.14 -8.83
C LYS A 51 -4.97 -5.95 -7.54
N GLY A 52 -5.84 -5.63 -6.58
CA GLY A 52 -6.02 -6.39 -5.36
C GLY A 52 -6.41 -7.85 -5.61
N LEU A 53 -7.33 -8.10 -6.54
CA LEU A 53 -7.74 -9.47 -6.91
C LEU A 53 -6.59 -10.26 -7.56
N SER A 54 -5.78 -9.61 -8.39
CA SER A 54 -4.63 -10.28 -9.02
C SER A 54 -3.53 -10.65 -8.01
N GLN A 55 -3.50 -10.01 -6.86
CA GLN A 55 -2.49 -10.20 -5.81
C GLN A 55 -2.61 -11.55 -5.11
N ALA A 56 -3.82 -12.04 -4.86
CA ALA A 56 -4.02 -13.38 -4.28
C ALA A 56 -3.41 -14.45 -5.20
N GLN A 57 -3.59 -14.30 -6.51
CA GLN A 57 -3.00 -15.21 -7.50
C GLN A 57 -1.47 -15.08 -7.53
N THR A 58 -0.94 -13.86 -7.44
CA THR A 58 0.50 -13.61 -7.39
C THR A 58 1.13 -14.25 -6.15
N LYS A 59 0.52 -14.08 -4.99
CA LYS A 59 0.98 -14.70 -3.74
C LYS A 59 1.02 -16.24 -3.85
N MET A 60 -0.05 -16.85 -4.35
CA MET A 60 -0.11 -18.30 -4.56
C MET A 60 0.95 -18.77 -5.56
N LYS A 61 1.14 -18.05 -6.67
CA LYS A 61 2.16 -18.35 -7.67
C LYS A 61 3.58 -18.26 -7.08
N LEU A 62 3.86 -17.21 -6.30
CA LEU A 62 5.15 -17.03 -5.64
C LEU A 62 5.45 -18.19 -4.69
N THR A 63 4.54 -18.53 -3.81
CA THR A 63 4.69 -19.63 -2.85
C THR A 63 5.01 -20.93 -3.58
N ARG A 64 4.28 -21.22 -4.66
CA ARG A 64 4.50 -22.40 -5.49
C ARG A 64 5.86 -22.37 -6.19
N THR A 65 6.18 -21.25 -6.86
CA THR A 65 7.46 -21.08 -7.59
C THR A 65 8.65 -21.18 -6.64
N ASN A 66 8.58 -20.59 -5.47
CA ASN A 66 9.67 -20.69 -4.47
C ASN A 66 9.83 -22.11 -3.94
N ALA A 67 8.74 -22.85 -3.76
CA ALA A 67 8.80 -24.27 -3.38
C ALA A 67 9.42 -25.16 -4.50
N GLU A 68 9.10 -24.84 -5.77
CA GLU A 68 9.57 -25.62 -6.94
C GLU A 68 11.03 -25.28 -7.34
N ASN A 69 11.44 -24.01 -7.19
CA ASN A 69 12.73 -23.50 -7.68
C ASN A 69 13.77 -23.23 -6.59
N SER A 70 13.63 -23.82 -5.40
CA SER A 70 14.58 -23.64 -4.30
C SER A 70 15.97 -24.18 -4.66
N GLN A 71 16.71 -23.44 -5.48
CA GLN A 71 18.16 -23.64 -5.56
C GLN A 71 18.75 -23.06 -4.28
N ALA A 72 19.08 -23.91 -3.36
CA ALA A 72 19.69 -23.56 -2.10
C ALA A 72 21.00 -22.77 -2.35
N THR A 73 21.00 -21.51 -1.97
CA THR A 73 22.23 -20.80 -1.62
C THR A 73 22.78 -21.44 -0.34
N SER A 74 23.94 -21.00 0.14
CA SER A 74 24.51 -21.48 1.43
C SER A 74 23.54 -21.40 2.63
N PHE A 75 22.44 -20.65 2.51
CA PHE A 75 21.38 -20.51 3.50
C PHE A 75 20.02 -21.10 3.07
N GLY A 76 19.94 -21.75 1.91
CA GLY A 76 18.65 -22.24 1.37
C GLY A 76 17.70 -21.14 0.88
N VAL A 77 18.24 -19.97 0.50
CA VAL A 77 17.43 -18.80 0.14
C VAL A 77 17.10 -18.78 -1.35
N ASN A 78 15.85 -18.59 -1.69
CA ASN A 78 15.38 -18.48 -3.06
C ASN A 78 15.88 -17.17 -3.70
N LYS A 79 16.33 -17.26 -4.96
CA LYS A 79 16.67 -16.07 -5.74
C LYS A 79 15.40 -15.27 -6.08
N GLY A 80 15.58 -13.96 -6.26
CA GLY A 80 14.51 -13.06 -6.69
C GLY A 80 14.14 -12.01 -5.64
N VAL A 81 13.01 -11.39 -5.86
CA VAL A 81 12.51 -10.26 -5.07
C VAL A 81 11.08 -10.53 -4.63
N VAL A 82 10.79 -10.29 -3.35
CA VAL A 82 9.42 -10.23 -2.85
C VAL A 82 9.14 -8.82 -2.31
N ILE A 83 8.05 -8.21 -2.75
CA ILE A 83 7.62 -6.89 -2.31
C ILE A 83 6.38 -7.03 -1.44
N LEU A 84 6.51 -6.68 -0.18
CA LEU A 84 5.42 -6.62 0.79
C LEU A 84 5.03 -5.15 0.95
N GLY A 85 3.85 -4.77 0.44
CA GLY A 85 3.55 -3.37 0.26
C GLY A 85 2.13 -2.92 0.55
N ASP A 86 1.96 -1.61 0.48
CA ASP A 86 0.69 -0.90 0.58
C ASP A 86 0.14 -0.49 -0.80
N SER A 87 -0.77 0.49 -0.82
CA SER A 87 -1.41 0.98 -2.04
C SER A 87 -0.45 1.63 -3.05
N VAL A 88 0.68 2.18 -2.60
CA VAL A 88 1.65 2.82 -3.51
C VAL A 88 2.42 1.74 -4.31
N ALA A 89 2.84 0.67 -3.64
CA ALA A 89 3.44 -0.49 -4.30
C ALA A 89 2.42 -1.16 -5.24
N LEU A 90 1.17 -1.30 -4.80
CA LEU A 90 0.08 -1.84 -5.60
C LEU A 90 -0.15 -1.02 -6.88
N ARG A 91 -0.15 0.31 -6.78
CA ARG A 91 -0.28 1.22 -7.93
C ARG A 91 0.86 1.06 -8.94
N SER A 92 2.04 0.68 -8.48
CA SER A 92 3.22 0.48 -9.32
C SER A 92 3.39 -0.94 -9.86
N LYS A 93 2.46 -1.85 -9.54
CA LYS A 93 2.60 -3.30 -9.76
C LYS A 93 3.02 -3.65 -11.18
N ASP A 94 2.30 -3.17 -12.19
CA ASP A 94 2.57 -3.53 -13.59
C ASP A 94 3.97 -3.05 -14.04
N GLN A 95 4.37 -1.86 -13.60
CA GLN A 95 5.69 -1.31 -13.89
C GLN A 95 6.81 -2.11 -13.17
N ILE A 96 6.56 -2.53 -11.93
CA ILE A 96 7.49 -3.35 -11.17
C ILE A 96 7.65 -4.72 -11.85
N GLU A 97 6.55 -5.41 -12.17
CA GLU A 97 6.56 -6.74 -12.80
C GLU A 97 7.21 -6.73 -14.18
N SER A 98 7.08 -5.62 -14.94
CA SER A 98 7.73 -5.48 -16.24
C SER A 98 9.22 -5.12 -16.18
N SER A 99 9.71 -4.65 -15.02
CA SER A 99 11.05 -4.07 -14.89
C SER A 99 11.99 -4.82 -13.97
N ILE A 100 11.47 -5.68 -13.10
CA ILE A 100 12.25 -6.45 -12.12
C ILE A 100 12.02 -7.93 -12.36
N ASP A 101 13.06 -8.65 -12.72
CA ASP A 101 13.01 -10.09 -12.95
C ASP A 101 12.76 -10.87 -11.65
N ASN A 102 12.03 -11.98 -11.74
CA ASN A 102 11.74 -12.84 -10.60
C ASN A 102 11.13 -12.10 -9.40
N VAL A 103 10.28 -11.10 -9.66
CA VAL A 103 9.59 -10.34 -8.62
C VAL A 103 8.21 -10.92 -8.36
N ALA A 104 7.83 -10.94 -7.08
CA ALA A 104 6.46 -11.13 -6.67
C ALA A 104 6.03 -10.01 -5.75
N ILE A 105 4.78 -9.57 -5.87
CA ILE A 105 4.24 -8.43 -5.15
C ILE A 105 3.04 -8.87 -4.34
N ASP A 106 3.10 -8.70 -3.03
CA ASP A 106 1.97 -8.80 -2.12
C ASP A 106 1.72 -7.42 -1.50
N ALA A 107 0.88 -6.65 -2.14
CA ALA A 107 0.54 -5.30 -1.72
C ALA A 107 -0.97 -5.10 -1.75
N VAL A 108 -1.53 -4.44 -0.75
CA VAL A 108 -2.96 -4.12 -0.65
C VAL A 108 -3.17 -2.71 -0.12
N VAL A 109 -4.35 -2.16 -0.41
CA VAL A 109 -4.77 -0.83 0.05
C VAL A 109 -4.75 -0.76 1.57
N SER A 110 -4.33 0.38 2.11
CA SER A 110 -4.35 0.71 3.55
C SER A 110 -3.53 -0.23 4.45
N ARG A 111 -2.64 -1.04 3.90
CA ARG A 111 -1.76 -1.90 4.71
C ARG A 111 -0.77 -1.05 5.51
N ASN A 112 -0.66 -1.32 6.80
CA ASN A 112 0.30 -0.69 7.70
C ASN A 112 1.56 -1.56 7.91
N LEU A 113 2.59 -0.99 8.54
CA LEU A 113 3.86 -1.69 8.78
C LEU A 113 3.72 -2.89 9.72
N SER A 114 2.82 -2.84 10.71
CA SER A 114 2.56 -3.98 11.60
C SER A 114 2.04 -5.18 10.83
N THR A 115 1.08 -4.96 9.94
CA THR A 115 0.55 -6.02 9.05
C THR A 115 1.62 -6.53 8.08
N ILE A 116 2.52 -5.66 7.60
CA ILE A 116 3.66 -6.09 6.77
C ILE A 116 4.61 -6.98 7.57
N ASN A 117 4.87 -6.67 8.85
CA ASN A 117 5.67 -7.53 9.72
C ASN A 117 5.06 -8.92 9.91
N ASP A 118 3.75 -9.00 10.12
CA ASP A 118 3.06 -10.28 10.27
C ASP A 118 3.11 -11.09 8.97
N LEU A 119 2.91 -10.41 7.84
CA LEU A 119 3.04 -11.02 6.52
C LEU A 119 4.48 -11.52 6.24
N LEU A 120 5.50 -10.76 6.64
CA LEU A 120 6.91 -11.20 6.56
C LEU A 120 7.12 -12.53 7.30
N LYS A 121 6.55 -12.66 8.49
CA LYS A 121 6.61 -13.89 9.27
C LYS A 121 5.92 -15.05 8.55
N ASP A 122 4.71 -14.84 8.04
CA ASP A 122 3.97 -15.86 7.30
C ASP A 122 4.76 -16.36 6.08
N TYR A 123 5.41 -15.45 5.35
CA TYR A 123 6.28 -15.80 4.22
C TYR A 123 7.55 -16.51 4.66
N ALA A 124 8.13 -16.11 5.78
CA ALA A 124 9.29 -16.78 6.36
C ALA A 124 8.94 -18.22 6.81
N ASP A 125 7.85 -18.38 7.54
CA ASP A 125 7.38 -19.68 8.06
C ASP A 125 7.00 -20.65 6.93
N SER A 126 6.51 -20.13 5.80
CA SER A 126 6.18 -20.92 4.59
C SER A 126 7.37 -21.10 3.63
N ASN A 127 8.57 -20.64 3.99
CA ASN A 127 9.76 -20.63 3.12
C ASN A 127 9.51 -19.97 1.75
N ALA A 128 8.70 -18.91 1.73
CA ALA A 128 8.28 -18.20 0.53
C ALA A 128 8.99 -16.84 0.35
N LEU A 129 9.94 -16.48 1.22
CA LEU A 129 10.75 -15.27 1.05
C LEU A 129 11.78 -15.46 -0.05
N ALA A 130 11.91 -14.44 -0.92
CA ALA A 130 13.01 -14.34 -1.86
C ALA A 130 14.26 -13.75 -1.20
N LYS A 131 15.40 -13.77 -1.90
CA LYS A 131 16.65 -13.19 -1.39
C LYS A 131 16.48 -11.73 -0.96
N ASP A 132 15.87 -10.93 -1.82
CA ASP A 132 15.64 -9.51 -1.58
C ASP A 132 14.18 -9.28 -1.16
N VAL A 133 13.97 -8.84 0.08
CA VAL A 133 12.65 -8.55 0.66
C VAL A 133 12.45 -7.05 0.72
N VAL A 134 11.53 -6.53 -0.10
CA VAL A 134 11.19 -5.11 -0.15
C VAL A 134 10.00 -4.83 0.76
N ILE A 135 10.18 -3.95 1.71
CA ILE A 135 9.15 -3.47 2.64
C ILE A 135 8.69 -2.09 2.15
N ALA A 136 7.53 -2.06 1.53
CA ALA A 136 6.99 -0.88 0.85
C ALA A 136 5.73 -0.37 1.55
N GLY A 137 5.90 0.25 2.72
CA GLY A 137 4.81 0.74 3.54
C GLY A 137 5.23 1.85 4.49
N GLY A 138 4.33 2.26 5.38
CA GLY A 138 4.61 3.26 6.42
C GLY A 138 3.88 4.58 6.23
N VAL A 139 3.12 4.77 5.14
CA VAL A 139 2.32 5.98 4.95
C VAL A 139 0.99 5.94 5.71
N ASN A 140 0.47 4.75 6.01
CA ASN A 140 -0.86 4.57 6.60
C ASN A 140 -0.84 4.70 8.14
N GLU A 141 -0.06 3.93 8.82
CA GLU A 141 0.02 3.92 10.28
C GLU A 141 1.48 3.97 10.71
N ILE A 142 1.83 4.96 11.51
CA ILE A 142 3.22 5.29 11.86
C ILE A 142 3.47 5.40 13.35
N ASP A 143 2.50 4.99 14.17
CA ASP A 143 2.70 4.87 15.62
C ASP A 143 3.67 3.72 15.89
N ASP A 144 4.56 3.88 16.86
CA ASP A 144 5.62 2.93 17.20
C ASP A 144 6.41 2.37 15.98
N TYR A 145 6.66 3.21 14.98
CA TYR A 145 7.40 2.78 13.79
C TYR A 145 8.77 2.16 14.12
N LYS A 146 9.45 2.63 15.18
CA LYS A 146 10.74 2.07 15.62
C LYS A 146 10.61 0.63 16.09
N GLY A 147 9.60 0.37 16.91
CA GLY A 147 9.32 -0.98 17.40
C GLY A 147 8.99 -1.93 16.26
N VAL A 148 8.19 -1.48 15.29
CA VAL A 148 7.81 -2.30 14.13
C VAL A 148 9.00 -2.55 13.20
N ILE A 149 9.79 -1.54 12.84
CA ILE A 149 11.01 -1.71 12.03
C ILE A 149 12.00 -2.67 12.70
N ASN A 150 12.19 -2.55 14.01
CA ASN A 150 13.05 -3.49 14.74
C ASN A 150 12.51 -4.92 14.73
N LYS A 151 11.18 -5.11 14.81
CA LYS A 151 10.55 -6.44 14.68
C LYS A 151 10.76 -7.01 13.28
N ILE A 152 10.57 -6.22 12.22
CA ILE A 152 10.82 -6.62 10.83
C ILE A 152 12.27 -7.09 10.65
N ILE A 153 13.24 -6.32 11.12
CA ILE A 153 14.67 -6.67 11.05
C ILE A 153 14.97 -7.95 11.83
N LYS A 154 14.39 -8.11 13.03
CA LYS A 154 14.58 -9.29 13.88
C LYS A 154 13.93 -10.55 13.30
N ASN A 155 12.79 -10.41 12.64
CA ASN A 155 12.02 -11.52 12.09
C ASN A 155 12.53 -12.00 10.72
N LEU A 156 13.43 -11.24 10.07
CA LEU A 156 14.04 -11.65 8.83
C LEU A 156 14.97 -12.85 9.06
N PRO A 157 14.79 -13.98 8.37
CA PRO A 157 15.72 -15.08 8.42
C PRO A 157 17.08 -14.72 7.84
N LYS A 158 18.13 -15.47 8.22
CA LYS A 158 19.48 -15.29 7.69
C LYS A 158 19.52 -15.55 6.18
N GLY A 159 20.39 -14.82 5.48
CA GLY A 159 20.60 -14.97 4.05
C GLY A 159 19.71 -14.08 3.17
N HIS A 160 18.78 -13.35 3.76
CA HIS A 160 17.93 -12.40 3.07
C HIS A 160 18.43 -10.96 3.26
N HIS A 161 18.16 -10.11 2.27
CA HIS A 161 18.30 -8.65 2.39
C HIS A 161 16.93 -8.01 2.65
N ILE A 162 16.91 -6.94 3.43
CA ILE A 162 15.75 -6.03 3.54
C ILE A 162 16.03 -4.74 2.77
N ILE A 163 15.04 -4.31 1.98
CA ILE A 163 15.02 -3.01 1.32
C ILE A 163 13.79 -2.24 1.80
N PHE A 164 13.97 -1.24 2.65
CA PHE A 164 12.89 -0.34 3.05
C PHE A 164 12.64 0.70 1.98
N VAL A 165 11.37 0.90 1.58
CA VAL A 165 10.96 1.98 0.69
C VAL A 165 10.41 3.10 1.55
N THR A 166 11.13 4.22 1.64
CA THR A 166 10.75 5.33 2.51
C THR A 166 9.40 5.94 2.08
N PRO A 167 8.42 6.09 3.00
CA PRO A 167 7.11 6.58 2.64
C PRO A 167 7.10 8.08 2.38
N TYR A 168 6.26 8.54 1.45
CA TYR A 168 6.04 9.95 1.15
C TYR A 168 4.55 10.32 1.19
N ASN A 169 4.24 11.49 1.73
CA ASN A 169 2.93 12.10 1.65
C ASN A 169 3.06 13.62 1.57
N GLY A 170 2.92 14.18 0.37
CA GLY A 170 3.04 15.61 0.10
C GLY A 170 1.87 16.45 0.61
N SER A 171 0.71 15.84 0.93
CA SER A 171 -0.45 16.54 1.49
C SER A 171 -0.42 16.69 3.00
N LYS A 172 0.47 15.96 3.69
CA LYS A 172 0.54 15.99 5.15
C LYS A 172 1.32 17.19 5.66
N SER A 173 0.80 17.77 6.74
CA SER A 173 1.43 18.81 7.52
C SER A 173 1.37 18.45 9.02
N GLY A 174 2.08 19.21 9.86
CA GLY A 174 2.08 18.98 11.30
C GLY A 174 2.72 17.66 11.72
N SER A 175 2.19 17.04 12.77
CA SER A 175 2.77 15.85 13.41
C SER A 175 2.94 14.65 12.47
N LYS A 176 1.99 14.41 11.57
CA LYS A 176 2.06 13.28 10.62
C LYS A 176 3.18 13.45 9.58
N ALA A 177 3.42 14.68 9.09
CA ALA A 177 4.56 14.94 8.21
C ALA A 177 5.88 14.73 8.94
N VAL A 178 5.99 15.20 10.19
CA VAL A 178 7.17 14.98 11.04
C VAL A 178 7.40 13.49 11.26
N SER A 179 6.35 12.71 11.52
CA SER A 179 6.46 11.26 11.73
C SER A 179 7.00 10.53 10.50
N LEU A 180 6.60 10.91 9.28
CA LEU A 180 7.14 10.32 8.04
C LEU A 180 8.63 10.63 7.85
N VAL A 181 9.05 11.87 8.15
CA VAL A 181 10.47 12.26 8.13
C VAL A 181 11.27 11.47 9.17
N GLN A 182 10.71 11.24 10.35
CA GLN A 182 11.36 10.47 11.40
C GLN A 182 11.46 8.99 11.05
N LEU A 183 10.42 8.42 10.44
CA LEU A 183 10.46 7.04 9.94
C LEU A 183 11.56 6.88 8.88
N ARG A 184 11.59 7.75 7.85
CA ARG A 184 12.68 7.74 6.85
C ARG A 184 14.05 7.82 7.50
N LYS A 185 14.23 8.74 8.46
CA LYS A 185 15.51 8.89 9.18
C LYS A 185 15.90 7.58 9.87
N TYR A 186 14.96 6.92 10.51
CA TYR A 186 15.21 5.68 11.22
C TYR A 186 15.54 4.53 10.26
N GLU A 187 14.86 4.41 9.13
CA GLU A 187 15.19 3.42 8.09
C GLU A 187 16.63 3.63 7.54
N LEU A 188 17.02 4.89 7.30
CA LEU A 188 18.39 5.23 6.91
C LEU A 188 19.43 4.92 7.99
N GLU A 189 19.08 5.08 9.28
CA GLU A 189 19.94 4.69 10.41
C GLU A 189 20.11 3.15 10.46
N MET A 190 19.05 2.39 10.22
CA MET A 190 19.11 0.93 10.19
C MET A 190 19.96 0.42 9.02
N ALA A 191 19.90 1.06 7.85
CA ALA A 191 20.75 0.73 6.71
C ALA A 191 22.25 1.01 6.93
N LYS A 192 22.59 1.92 7.85
CA LYS A 192 23.97 2.14 8.29
C LYS A 192 24.42 1.14 9.35
N LYS A 193 23.48 0.62 10.12
CA LYS A 193 23.74 -0.28 11.26
C LYS A 193 23.88 -1.75 10.82
N TYR A 194 23.13 -2.15 9.80
CA TYR A 194 23.04 -3.54 9.37
C TYR A 194 23.40 -3.68 7.89
N ASP A 195 24.36 -4.51 7.56
CA ASP A 195 24.82 -4.70 6.18
C ASP A 195 23.74 -5.29 5.27
N PHE A 196 22.86 -6.13 5.79
CA PHE A 196 21.74 -6.71 5.05
C PHE A 196 20.53 -5.78 4.90
N VAL A 197 20.62 -4.53 5.39
CA VAL A 197 19.55 -3.53 5.25
C VAL A 197 19.97 -2.45 4.23
N THR A 198 19.07 -2.15 3.31
CA THR A 198 19.24 -1.08 2.30
C THR A 198 17.96 -0.22 2.27
N VAL A 199 18.07 0.98 1.73
CA VAL A 199 16.92 1.90 1.61
C VAL A 199 16.72 2.33 0.17
N ALA A 200 15.51 2.17 -0.33
CA ALA A 200 14.99 2.81 -1.54
C ALA A 200 14.35 4.14 -1.12
N ASP A 201 15.08 5.24 -1.28
CA ASP A 201 14.68 6.54 -0.73
C ASP A 201 13.61 7.23 -1.59
N TRP A 202 12.43 6.61 -1.65
CA TRP A 202 11.28 7.15 -2.37
C TRP A 202 10.88 8.54 -1.88
N TYR A 203 10.99 8.79 -0.58
CA TYR A 203 10.68 10.12 -0.02
C TYR A 203 11.44 11.23 -0.75
N GLN A 204 12.74 11.06 -0.99
CA GLN A 204 13.56 12.05 -1.66
C GLN A 204 13.16 12.21 -3.13
N VAL A 205 13.01 11.10 -3.86
CA VAL A 205 12.61 11.09 -5.27
C VAL A 205 11.23 11.72 -5.44
N ALA A 206 10.27 11.36 -4.60
CA ALA A 206 8.91 11.88 -4.62
C ALA A 206 8.87 13.39 -4.40
N LYS A 207 9.64 13.89 -3.44
CA LYS A 207 9.74 15.31 -3.11
C LYS A 207 10.33 16.14 -4.25
N GLU A 208 11.26 15.58 -5.02
CA GLU A 208 11.92 16.26 -6.14
C GLU A 208 11.07 16.24 -7.42
N ASN A 209 10.10 15.34 -7.54
CA ASN A 209 9.30 15.17 -8.75
C ASN A 209 7.87 15.71 -8.57
N ILE A 210 7.73 17.02 -8.36
CA ILE A 210 6.47 17.70 -8.03
C ILE A 210 5.37 17.43 -9.06
N SER A 211 5.71 17.29 -10.33
CA SER A 211 4.73 17.16 -11.43
C SER A 211 3.85 15.90 -11.36
N ILE A 212 4.30 14.85 -10.66
CA ILE A 212 3.49 13.62 -10.49
C ILE A 212 2.39 13.76 -9.44
N TRP A 213 2.38 14.85 -8.67
CA TRP A 213 1.44 15.08 -7.57
C TRP A 213 0.26 16.00 -7.93
N ASN A 214 0.24 16.58 -9.12
CA ASN A 214 -0.83 17.48 -9.56
C ASN A 214 -2.17 16.73 -9.58
N GLY A 215 -3.18 17.30 -8.88
CA GLY A 215 -4.52 16.72 -8.81
C GLY A 215 -4.62 15.39 -8.05
N THR A 216 -3.67 15.12 -7.15
CA THR A 216 -3.63 13.89 -6.34
C THR A 216 -3.84 14.17 -4.85
N ASP A 217 -3.95 13.09 -4.06
CA ASP A 217 -4.02 13.16 -2.59
C ASP A 217 -2.64 13.35 -1.92
N GLY A 218 -1.57 13.46 -2.71
CA GLY A 218 -0.19 13.57 -2.23
C GLY A 218 0.46 12.27 -1.77
N VAL A 219 -0.26 11.14 -1.80
CA VAL A 219 0.26 9.78 -1.52
C VAL A 219 0.33 8.95 -2.79
N HIS A 220 -0.76 8.98 -3.55
CA HIS A 220 -0.90 8.23 -4.79
C HIS A 220 -0.58 9.15 -5.96
N PHE A 221 0.57 8.95 -6.56
CA PHE A 221 1.02 9.76 -7.71
C PHE A 221 0.14 9.56 -8.93
N GLY A 222 0.03 10.60 -9.74
CA GLY A 222 -0.65 10.61 -11.03
C GLY A 222 -2.18 10.69 -10.95
N SER A 223 -2.73 11.70 -11.63
CA SER A 223 -4.17 11.93 -11.84
C SER A 223 -4.64 11.50 -13.24
N ASP A 224 -3.70 11.22 -14.14
CA ASP A 224 -3.91 10.76 -15.51
C ASP A 224 -2.92 9.63 -15.85
N SER A 225 -3.14 8.93 -16.97
CA SER A 225 -2.33 7.80 -17.39
C SER A 225 -0.84 8.11 -17.49
N ASP A 226 -0.48 9.30 -18.01
CA ASP A 226 0.92 9.66 -18.21
C ASP A 226 1.63 9.95 -16.89
N SER A 227 0.98 10.70 -16.01
CA SER A 227 1.53 10.99 -14.68
C SER A 227 1.57 9.75 -13.78
N ILE A 228 0.61 8.81 -13.90
CA ILE A 228 0.65 7.49 -13.26
C ILE A 228 1.87 6.71 -13.74
N ASN A 229 2.07 6.61 -15.06
CA ASN A 229 3.19 5.87 -15.63
C ASN A 229 4.55 6.47 -15.23
N ARG A 230 4.66 7.81 -15.23
CA ARG A 230 5.89 8.49 -14.75
C ARG A 230 6.15 8.20 -13.27
N GLY A 231 5.14 8.31 -12.43
CA GLY A 231 5.28 8.03 -11.00
C GLY A 231 5.65 6.58 -10.73
N ALA A 232 4.98 5.63 -11.39
CA ALA A 232 5.29 4.21 -11.28
C ALA A 232 6.71 3.88 -11.73
N LYS A 233 7.18 4.51 -12.82
CA LYS A 233 8.55 4.36 -13.31
C LYS A 233 9.58 4.88 -12.32
N LEU A 234 9.36 6.06 -11.75
CA LEU A 234 10.24 6.64 -10.72
C LEU A 234 10.28 5.75 -9.47
N TYR A 235 9.14 5.30 -8.99
CA TYR A 235 9.03 4.41 -7.83
C TYR A 235 9.77 3.09 -8.07
N THR A 236 9.53 2.47 -9.22
CA THR A 236 10.18 1.21 -9.60
C THR A 236 11.68 1.35 -9.74
N ASN A 237 12.16 2.43 -10.38
CA ASN A 237 13.60 2.68 -10.53
C ASN A 237 14.28 2.86 -9.16
N THR A 238 13.64 3.57 -8.24
CA THR A 238 14.16 3.72 -6.87
C THR A 238 14.32 2.37 -6.17
N ILE A 239 13.39 1.46 -6.35
CA ILE A 239 13.48 0.09 -5.81
C ILE A 239 14.59 -0.69 -6.51
N LYS A 240 14.66 -0.65 -7.84
CA LYS A 240 15.72 -1.36 -8.62
C LYS A 240 17.12 -0.95 -8.20
N GLU A 241 17.36 0.34 -8.06
CA GLU A 241 18.65 0.87 -7.60
C GLU A 241 19.00 0.38 -6.20
N ALA A 242 18.03 0.32 -5.30
CA ALA A 242 18.23 -0.19 -3.95
C ALA A 242 18.51 -1.71 -3.93
N ILE A 243 17.83 -2.50 -4.76
CA ILE A 243 18.11 -3.94 -4.95
C ILE A 243 19.55 -4.12 -5.48
N ALA A 244 19.95 -3.35 -6.48
CA ALA A 244 21.31 -3.41 -7.02
C ALA A 244 22.37 -3.08 -5.95
N LYS A 245 22.11 -2.09 -5.09
CA LYS A 245 22.99 -1.75 -3.95
C LYS A 245 23.01 -2.87 -2.90
N ALA A 246 21.86 -3.47 -2.59
CA ALA A 246 21.79 -4.60 -1.65
C ALA A 246 22.63 -5.79 -2.11
N ASN A 247 22.59 -6.09 -3.40
CA ASN A 247 23.34 -7.20 -3.99
C ASN A 247 24.85 -6.94 -4.17
N GLN A 248 25.35 -5.74 -3.89
CA GLN A 248 26.77 -5.41 -3.80
C GLN A 248 27.34 -5.56 -2.38
N LYS A 249 26.48 -5.73 -1.39
CA LYS A 249 26.87 -5.93 -0.01
C LYS A 249 27.21 -7.39 0.25
N PRO A 250 28.08 -7.69 1.22
CA PRO A 250 28.51 -9.04 1.54
C PRO A 250 27.37 -9.91 2.08
#